data_d33e0e5690d7304615762f5521c77de1
#
_entry.id   d33e0e5690d7304615762f5521c77de1
#
_cell.length_a   1.000
_cell.length_b   1.000
_cell.length_c   1.000
_cell.angle_alpha   90.00
_cell.angle_beta   90.00
_cell.angle_gamma   90.00
#
_symmetry.space_group_name_H-M   'P 1'
#
loop_
_entity.id
_entity.type
_entity.pdbx_description
1 polymer ?
#
loop_
_entity_poly.entity_id
_entity_poly.type
_entity_poly.pdbx_seq_one_letter_code
_entity_poly.pdbx_strand_id
1 'polypeptide(L)'
;MPPATESTRAVATVEIACRDVSMTFGTSAGAVQALAGVTLAVGRGEFVALIGPSGCGKSTLLRLIADVLQPTAGTIEVRGGPPMRARLAREFGFVFQHAGLLLWRNALANVSLPLEVGGWGRRHVPPHHPAELLELVGLKGFEHAYPRQLSGGMQQRVSIARALVTGPPILLMDEPFGALDEITCDHLNQELLRIWAATGTTIIFVTHSIPEAVYLSNRIFVFAPRPGRVMEEVTIDLPSPRDPSVKDAPAFARHTAALRRALAQGG
;
A
#
# COMPACT_ATOMS: atom_id res chain seq x y z
N MET A 1 15.91 41.63 -16.78
CA MET A 1 15.61 40.18 -16.64
C MET A 1 15.89 39.79 -15.19
N PRO A 2 14.90 39.43 -14.38
CA PRO A 2 15.15 38.82 -13.08
C PRO A 2 15.51 37.31 -13.27
N PRO A 3 16.36 36.75 -12.42
CA PRO A 3 16.74 35.32 -12.52
C PRO A 3 15.59 34.42 -12.16
N ALA A 4 15.51 33.30 -12.89
CA ALA A 4 14.57 32.22 -12.66
C ALA A 4 14.73 31.68 -11.22
N THR A 5 13.65 31.67 -10.47
CA THR A 5 13.55 31.03 -9.17
C THR A 5 13.68 29.50 -9.36
N GLU A 6 14.86 28.98 -9.06
CA GLU A 6 15.04 27.55 -8.82
C GLU A 6 14.10 27.15 -7.67
N SER A 7 13.07 26.40 -8.01
CA SER A 7 12.20 25.74 -7.04
C SER A 7 13.05 24.75 -6.26
N THR A 8 13.46 25.13 -5.07
CA THR A 8 14.14 24.25 -4.10
C THR A 8 13.18 23.10 -3.78
N ARG A 9 13.37 21.96 -4.46
CA ARG A 9 12.72 20.68 -4.07
C ARG A 9 13.16 20.43 -2.64
N ALA A 10 12.25 20.61 -1.70
CA ALA A 10 12.47 20.19 -0.31
C ALA A 10 12.95 18.74 -0.34
N VAL A 11 14.10 18.48 0.29
CA VAL A 11 14.65 17.12 0.42
C VAL A 11 13.60 16.33 1.19
N ALA A 12 12.80 15.56 0.48
CA ALA A 12 11.77 14.73 1.10
C ALA A 12 12.45 13.76 2.07
N THR A 13 12.08 13.82 3.34
CA THR A 13 12.61 12.91 4.36
C THR A 13 12.27 11.49 3.93
N VAL A 14 13.31 10.65 3.75
CA VAL A 14 13.13 9.24 3.39
C VAL A 14 12.44 8.53 4.55
N GLU A 15 11.26 7.97 4.29
CA GLU A 15 10.48 7.20 5.28
C GLU A 15 10.83 5.73 5.23
N ILE A 16 11.04 5.17 4.01
CA ILE A 16 11.42 3.77 3.80
C ILE A 16 12.55 3.73 2.78
N ALA A 17 13.64 3.03 3.10
CA ALA A 17 14.75 2.79 2.18
C ALA A 17 15.07 1.30 2.11
N CYS A 18 15.10 0.76 0.90
CA CYS A 18 15.59 -0.58 0.60
C CYS A 18 16.89 -0.44 -0.19
N ARG A 19 17.97 -1.14 0.22
CA ARG A 19 19.28 -1.12 -0.44
C ARG A 19 19.72 -2.55 -0.73
N ASP A 20 19.78 -2.92 -2.00
CA ASP A 20 20.21 -4.23 -2.52
C ASP A 20 19.50 -5.42 -1.88
N VAL A 21 18.19 -5.24 -1.58
CA VAL A 21 17.38 -6.22 -0.86
C VAL A 21 17.15 -7.45 -1.70
N SER A 22 17.59 -8.61 -1.20
CA SER A 22 17.37 -9.91 -1.82
C SER A 22 16.64 -10.84 -0.85
N MET A 23 15.81 -11.73 -1.41
CA MET A 23 15.10 -12.74 -0.65
C MET A 23 15.08 -14.07 -1.38
N THR A 24 15.58 -15.10 -0.72
CA THR A 24 15.60 -16.49 -1.22
C THR A 24 14.89 -17.37 -0.22
N PHE A 25 13.92 -18.14 -0.70
CA PHE A 25 13.21 -19.15 0.09
C PHE A 25 13.82 -20.53 -0.16
N GLY A 26 14.12 -21.26 0.90
CA GLY A 26 14.42 -22.69 0.83
C GLY A 26 13.13 -23.49 0.59
N THR A 27 13.11 -24.34 -0.41
CA THR A 27 12.00 -25.28 -0.67
C THR A 27 12.52 -26.70 -0.79
N SER A 28 11.63 -27.71 -0.69
CA SER A 28 12.00 -29.12 -0.92
C SER A 28 12.58 -29.39 -2.31
N ALA A 29 12.28 -28.54 -3.29
CA ALA A 29 12.78 -28.62 -4.66
C ALA A 29 14.03 -27.76 -4.91
N GLY A 30 14.60 -27.11 -3.88
CA GLY A 30 15.76 -26.23 -3.98
C GLY A 30 15.48 -24.80 -3.51
N ALA A 31 16.41 -23.89 -3.75
CA ALA A 31 16.26 -22.48 -3.39
C ALA A 31 15.52 -21.69 -4.48
N VAL A 32 14.53 -20.88 -4.08
CA VAL A 32 13.80 -20.01 -4.99
C VAL A 32 14.06 -18.54 -4.60
N GLN A 33 14.77 -17.83 -5.48
CA GLN A 33 15.00 -16.40 -5.31
C GLN A 33 13.76 -15.62 -5.72
N ALA A 34 13.13 -14.96 -4.73
CA ALA A 34 11.93 -14.14 -4.93
C ALA A 34 12.30 -12.71 -5.31
N LEU A 35 13.34 -12.15 -4.69
CA LEU A 35 13.83 -10.78 -4.93
C LEU A 35 15.34 -10.80 -5.14
N ALA A 36 15.84 -9.96 -6.06
CA ALA A 36 17.26 -9.83 -6.38
C ALA A 36 17.68 -8.36 -6.43
N GLY A 37 18.38 -7.87 -5.40
CA GLY A 37 19.01 -6.56 -5.37
C GLY A 37 18.01 -5.39 -5.50
N VAL A 38 16.85 -5.47 -4.84
CA VAL A 38 15.84 -4.40 -4.89
C VAL A 38 16.34 -3.17 -4.15
N THR A 39 16.48 -2.06 -4.89
CA THR A 39 16.83 -0.76 -4.33
C THR A 39 15.72 0.23 -4.67
N LEU A 40 15.11 0.83 -3.64
CA LEU A 40 14.11 1.88 -3.76
C LEU A 40 14.05 2.73 -2.48
N ALA A 41 13.56 3.95 -2.63
CA ALA A 41 13.30 4.85 -1.50
C ALA A 41 11.90 5.45 -1.63
N VAL A 42 11.19 5.54 -0.51
CA VAL A 42 9.87 6.16 -0.39
C VAL A 42 9.98 7.34 0.57
N GLY A 43 9.56 8.51 0.13
CA GLY A 43 9.52 9.71 0.94
C GLY A 43 8.34 9.71 1.90
N ARG A 44 8.46 10.49 2.97
CA ARG A 44 7.38 10.68 3.93
C ARG A 44 6.15 11.31 3.25
N GLY A 45 4.98 10.73 3.49
CA GLY A 45 3.72 11.17 2.91
C GLY A 45 3.57 10.87 1.41
N GLU A 46 4.49 10.13 0.78
CA GLU A 46 4.31 9.69 -0.60
C GLU A 46 3.28 8.56 -0.70
N PHE A 47 2.56 8.56 -1.81
CA PHE A 47 1.77 7.43 -2.26
C PHE A 47 2.55 6.74 -3.40
N VAL A 48 3.07 5.56 -3.14
CA VAL A 48 3.89 4.79 -4.09
C VAL A 48 3.18 3.51 -4.49
N ALA A 49 3.13 3.22 -5.80
CA ALA A 49 2.64 1.94 -6.29
C ALA A 49 3.78 1.01 -6.73
N LEU A 50 3.60 -0.29 -6.50
CA LEU A 50 4.44 -1.36 -7.02
C LEU A 50 3.62 -2.17 -8.02
N ILE A 51 4.05 -2.19 -9.30
CA ILE A 51 3.40 -2.97 -10.35
C ILE A 51 4.37 -3.98 -10.97
N GLY A 52 3.83 -5.05 -11.51
CA GLY A 52 4.64 -6.10 -12.16
C GLY A 52 3.86 -7.41 -12.24
N PRO A 53 4.38 -8.42 -12.95
CA PRO A 53 3.73 -9.72 -13.10
C PRO A 53 3.41 -10.40 -11.76
N SER A 54 2.42 -11.29 -11.76
CA SER A 54 2.11 -12.10 -10.59
C SER A 54 3.31 -12.96 -10.19
N GLY A 55 3.57 -13.05 -8.88
CA GLY A 55 4.67 -13.84 -8.34
C GLY A 55 6.07 -13.23 -8.50
N CYS A 56 6.21 -11.97 -8.95
CA CYS A 56 7.52 -11.30 -9.04
C CYS A 56 8.06 -10.77 -7.69
N GLY A 57 7.39 -11.02 -6.56
CA GLY A 57 7.96 -10.70 -5.23
C GLY A 57 7.45 -9.41 -4.59
N LYS A 58 6.49 -8.67 -5.16
CA LYS A 58 5.94 -7.42 -4.58
C LYS A 58 5.40 -7.62 -3.16
N SER A 59 4.56 -8.63 -2.96
CA SER A 59 4.04 -9.00 -1.63
C SER A 59 5.14 -9.43 -0.67
N THR A 60 6.20 -10.06 -1.18
CA THR A 60 7.38 -10.42 -0.38
C THR A 60 8.09 -9.15 0.10
N LEU A 61 8.26 -8.16 -0.76
CA LEU A 61 8.87 -6.88 -0.39
C LEU A 61 8.04 -6.15 0.69
N LEU A 62 6.71 -6.11 0.56
CA LEU A 62 5.86 -5.53 1.61
C LEU A 62 6.06 -6.21 2.96
N ARG A 63 6.14 -7.55 2.97
CA ARG A 63 6.34 -8.33 4.21
C ARG A 63 7.74 -8.11 4.82
N LEU A 64 8.75 -7.89 3.99
CA LEU A 64 10.10 -7.51 4.45
C LEU A 64 10.09 -6.11 5.08
N ILE A 65 9.44 -5.13 4.44
CA ILE A 65 9.29 -3.77 4.98
C ILE A 65 8.53 -3.78 6.30
N ALA A 66 7.49 -4.62 6.43
CA ALA A 66 6.71 -4.77 7.67
C ALA A 66 7.40 -5.58 8.77
N ASP A 67 8.65 -6.06 8.56
CA ASP A 67 9.37 -6.95 9.49
C ASP A 67 8.64 -8.28 9.79
N VAL A 68 7.83 -8.76 8.84
CA VAL A 68 7.20 -10.08 8.90
C VAL A 68 8.16 -11.15 8.37
N LEU A 69 9.03 -10.76 7.44
CA LEU A 69 10.12 -11.57 6.89
C LEU A 69 11.44 -10.82 7.06
N GLN A 70 12.55 -11.55 7.05
CA GLN A 70 13.90 -10.97 7.06
C GLN A 70 14.55 -11.17 5.69
N PRO A 71 15.25 -10.15 5.11
CA PRO A 71 15.93 -10.29 3.85
C PRO A 71 17.11 -11.26 3.99
N THR A 72 17.42 -11.99 2.91
CA THR A 72 18.62 -12.86 2.87
C THR A 72 19.89 -12.06 2.56
N ALA A 73 19.77 -10.88 1.96
CA ALA A 73 20.84 -9.91 1.76
C ALA A 73 20.28 -8.50 1.59
N GLY A 74 21.13 -7.49 1.74
CA GLY A 74 20.74 -6.09 1.68
C GLY A 74 20.19 -5.57 3.00
N THR A 75 19.72 -4.32 2.99
CA THR A 75 19.20 -3.63 4.18
C THR A 75 17.88 -2.92 3.90
N ILE A 76 17.02 -2.88 4.91
CA ILE A 76 15.79 -2.09 4.90
C ILE A 76 15.83 -1.16 6.12
N GLU A 77 15.57 0.10 5.89
CA GLU A 77 15.39 1.11 6.92
C GLU A 77 13.99 1.70 6.84
N VAL A 78 13.35 1.88 7.98
CA VAL A 78 12.06 2.54 8.12
C VAL A 78 12.21 3.65 9.15
N ARG A 79 11.93 4.89 8.75
CA ARG A 79 12.06 6.07 9.59
C ARG A 79 13.44 6.20 10.26
N GLY A 80 14.49 5.89 9.48
CA GLY A 80 15.90 5.96 9.94
C GLY A 80 16.30 4.87 10.92
N GLY A 81 15.54 3.78 11.03
CA GLY A 81 15.87 2.64 11.88
C GLY A 81 15.51 1.30 11.25
N PRO A 82 15.82 0.17 11.91
CA PRO A 82 15.41 -1.14 11.41
C PRO A 82 13.89 -1.30 11.42
N PRO A 83 13.30 -2.05 10.47
CA PRO A 83 11.84 -2.25 10.38
C PRO A 83 11.20 -2.76 11.68
N MET A 84 11.91 -3.59 12.44
CA MET A 84 11.47 -4.09 13.75
C MET A 84 11.06 -2.96 14.69
N ARG A 85 11.77 -1.82 14.68
CA ARG A 85 11.44 -0.68 15.53
C ARG A 85 10.06 -0.10 15.18
N ALA A 86 9.79 0.10 13.90
CA ALA A 86 8.49 0.59 13.42
C ALA A 86 7.36 -0.42 13.71
N ARG A 87 7.63 -1.73 13.53
CA ARG A 87 6.67 -2.79 13.87
C ARG A 87 6.33 -2.81 15.35
N LEU A 88 7.32 -2.75 16.23
CA LEU A 88 7.10 -2.71 17.69
C LEU A 88 6.40 -1.43 18.14
N ALA A 89 6.67 -0.30 17.46
CA ALA A 89 5.96 0.97 17.67
C ALA A 89 4.56 1.01 17.02
N ARG A 90 4.14 -0.05 16.29
CA ARG A 90 2.84 -0.17 15.61
C ARG A 90 2.60 0.92 14.57
N GLU A 91 3.65 1.28 13.87
CA GLU A 91 3.62 2.33 12.87
C GLU A 91 3.10 1.83 11.51
N PHE A 92 2.81 0.54 11.38
CA PHE A 92 2.27 -0.07 10.17
C PHE A 92 0.78 -0.38 10.28
N GLY A 93 0.00 0.09 9.29
CA GLY A 93 -1.24 -0.55 8.89
C GLY A 93 -0.96 -1.51 7.73
N PHE A 94 -1.51 -2.72 7.77
CA PHE A 94 -1.30 -3.71 6.71
C PHE A 94 -2.65 -4.24 6.20
N VAL A 95 -2.86 -4.13 4.88
CA VAL A 95 -3.96 -4.75 4.16
C VAL A 95 -3.39 -5.90 3.33
N PHE A 96 -3.74 -7.11 3.69
CA PHE A 96 -3.31 -8.31 2.96
C PHE A 96 -4.20 -8.58 1.76
N GLN A 97 -3.71 -9.31 0.78
CA GLN A 97 -4.45 -9.78 -0.39
C GLN A 97 -5.72 -10.56 -0.01
N HIS A 98 -5.63 -11.37 1.05
CA HIS A 98 -6.80 -11.99 1.69
C HIS A 98 -7.17 -11.20 2.95
N ALA A 99 -8.44 -10.92 3.14
CA ALA A 99 -8.94 -10.07 4.23
C ALA A 99 -8.50 -10.52 5.63
N GLY A 100 -8.28 -11.83 5.85
CA GLY A 100 -7.77 -12.38 7.11
C GLY A 100 -8.62 -11.96 8.32
N LEU A 101 -9.93 -11.98 8.18
CA LEU A 101 -10.85 -11.64 9.27
C LEU A 101 -10.97 -12.80 10.26
N LEU A 102 -11.14 -12.46 11.54
CA LEU A 102 -11.47 -13.45 12.58
C LEU A 102 -12.92 -13.87 12.40
N LEU A 103 -13.13 -15.15 12.05
CA LEU A 103 -14.44 -15.68 11.65
C LEU A 103 -15.48 -15.67 12.79
N TRP A 104 -15.03 -15.64 14.04
CA TRP A 104 -15.86 -15.58 15.25
C TRP A 104 -16.14 -14.17 15.74
N ARG A 105 -15.67 -13.14 15.03
CA ARG A 105 -15.92 -11.72 15.29
C ARG A 105 -16.75 -11.11 14.18
N ASN A 106 -17.69 -10.23 14.54
CA ASN A 106 -18.40 -9.41 13.55
C ASN A 106 -17.49 -8.34 12.92
N ALA A 107 -18.00 -7.60 11.94
CA ALA A 107 -17.23 -6.58 11.22
C ALA A 107 -16.66 -5.51 12.16
N LEU A 108 -17.48 -4.95 13.04
CA LEU A 108 -17.05 -3.93 14.00
C LEU A 108 -15.94 -4.44 14.94
N ALA A 109 -16.08 -5.64 15.47
CA ALA A 109 -15.08 -6.25 16.34
C ALA A 109 -13.79 -6.60 15.58
N ASN A 110 -13.86 -6.95 14.28
CA ASN A 110 -12.68 -7.12 13.45
C ASN A 110 -11.94 -5.79 13.23
N VAL A 111 -12.65 -4.69 12.96
CA VAL A 111 -12.04 -3.36 12.82
C VAL A 111 -11.43 -2.89 14.14
N SER A 112 -12.09 -3.16 15.28
CA SER A 112 -11.60 -2.76 16.62
C SER A 112 -10.40 -3.57 17.11
N LEU A 113 -10.11 -4.73 16.50
CA LEU A 113 -9.07 -5.65 16.95
C LEU A 113 -7.70 -5.01 17.21
N PRO A 114 -7.15 -4.15 16.32
CA PRO A 114 -5.85 -3.52 16.59
C PRO A 114 -5.85 -2.64 17.85
N LEU A 115 -6.98 -2.03 18.20
CA LEU A 115 -7.12 -1.21 19.41
C LEU A 115 -7.13 -2.07 20.68
N GLU A 116 -7.69 -3.28 20.62
CA GLU A 116 -7.76 -4.21 21.74
C GLU A 116 -6.40 -4.85 22.04
N VAL A 117 -5.74 -5.38 21.00
CA VAL A 117 -4.47 -6.14 21.15
C VAL A 117 -3.26 -5.23 21.19
N GLY A 118 -3.41 -4.00 20.80
CA GLY A 118 -2.32 -3.06 20.65
C GLY A 118 -1.60 -2.66 21.94
N GLY A 119 -2.15 -2.97 23.14
CA GLY A 119 -1.57 -2.49 24.40
C GLY A 119 -1.41 -0.97 24.42
N TRP A 120 -2.27 -0.27 23.68
CA TRP A 120 -2.33 1.19 23.66
C TRP A 120 -2.62 1.66 25.08
N GLY A 121 -1.76 2.51 25.62
CA GLY A 121 -2.03 3.09 26.93
C GLY A 121 -3.40 3.79 26.96
N ARG A 122 -3.99 3.99 28.16
CA ARG A 122 -5.31 4.61 28.34
C ARG A 122 -5.49 6.00 27.66
N ARG A 123 -4.42 6.59 27.13
CA ARG A 123 -4.42 7.90 26.45
C ARG A 123 -4.47 7.82 24.93
N HIS A 124 -4.43 6.63 24.33
CA HIS A 124 -4.54 6.52 22.88
C HIS A 124 -6.00 6.68 22.46
N VAL A 125 -6.29 7.81 21.85
CA VAL A 125 -7.58 8.07 21.20
C VAL A 125 -7.37 7.74 19.72
N PRO A 126 -8.06 6.73 19.17
CA PRO A 126 -7.95 6.43 17.74
C PRO A 126 -8.47 7.64 16.94
N PRO A 127 -7.86 7.98 15.79
CA PRO A 127 -8.29 9.13 14.98
C PRO A 127 -9.69 8.95 14.39
N HIS A 128 -10.15 7.71 14.28
CA HIS A 128 -11.47 7.38 13.76
C HIS A 128 -12.17 6.34 14.64
N HIS A 129 -13.48 6.52 14.83
CA HIS A 129 -14.27 5.48 15.46
C HIS A 129 -14.43 4.27 14.51
N PRO A 130 -14.32 3.00 14.97
CA PRO A 130 -14.44 1.83 14.11
C PRO A 130 -15.71 1.81 13.24
N ALA A 131 -16.85 2.28 13.75
CA ALA A 131 -18.09 2.36 12.97
C ALA A 131 -18.03 3.40 11.85
N GLU A 132 -17.36 4.53 12.07
CA GLU A 132 -17.15 5.56 11.03
C GLU A 132 -16.30 5.01 9.88
N LEU A 133 -15.29 4.20 10.20
CA LEU A 133 -14.48 3.53 9.17
C LEU A 133 -15.28 2.50 8.39
N LEU A 134 -16.21 1.77 9.03
CA LEU A 134 -17.11 0.87 8.30
C LEU A 134 -18.06 1.66 7.38
N GLU A 135 -18.58 2.80 7.82
CA GLU A 135 -19.39 3.67 6.96
C GLU A 135 -18.56 4.21 5.78
N LEU A 136 -17.33 4.67 6.05
CA LEU A 136 -16.40 5.18 5.03
C LEU A 136 -16.12 4.14 3.92
N VAL A 137 -15.95 2.87 4.28
CA VAL A 137 -15.78 1.79 3.29
C VAL A 137 -17.11 1.26 2.72
N GLY A 138 -18.24 1.97 2.95
CA GLY A 138 -19.55 1.60 2.43
C GLY A 138 -20.18 0.36 3.05
N LEU A 139 -19.91 0.12 4.34
CA LEU A 139 -20.45 -1.00 5.11
C LEU A 139 -21.36 -0.56 6.27
N LYS A 140 -21.98 0.63 6.16
CA LYS A 140 -23.03 1.06 7.09
C LYS A 140 -24.17 0.06 7.16
N GLY A 141 -24.56 -0.35 8.37
CA GLY A 141 -25.59 -1.37 8.60
C GLY A 141 -25.08 -2.80 8.62
N PHE A 142 -23.77 -3.04 8.36
CA PHE A 142 -23.13 -4.36 8.41
C PHE A 142 -22.19 -4.52 9.62
N GLU A 143 -22.24 -3.62 10.59
CA GLU A 143 -21.34 -3.59 11.76
C GLU A 143 -21.38 -4.90 12.55
N HIS A 144 -22.56 -5.51 12.64
CA HIS A 144 -22.76 -6.77 13.39
C HIS A 144 -22.71 -8.02 12.54
N ALA A 145 -22.52 -7.90 11.21
CA ALA A 145 -22.39 -9.06 10.32
C ALA A 145 -21.07 -9.81 10.55
N TYR A 146 -21.14 -11.13 10.60
CA TYR A 146 -19.97 -11.99 10.68
C TYR A 146 -19.37 -12.22 9.29
N PRO A 147 -18.05 -12.56 9.16
CA PRO A 147 -17.40 -12.75 7.88
C PRO A 147 -18.15 -13.69 6.91
N ARG A 148 -18.75 -14.77 7.42
CA ARG A 148 -19.57 -15.70 6.61
C ARG A 148 -20.83 -15.07 5.97
N GLN A 149 -21.26 -13.92 6.47
CA GLN A 149 -22.43 -13.17 5.97
C GLN A 149 -22.04 -12.06 5.02
N LEU A 150 -20.72 -11.85 4.81
CA LEU A 150 -20.15 -10.82 3.96
C LEU A 150 -19.59 -11.43 2.68
N SER A 151 -19.78 -10.76 1.55
CA SER A 151 -19.09 -11.11 0.31
C SER A 151 -17.56 -10.94 0.45
N GLY A 152 -16.77 -11.54 -0.43
CA GLY A 152 -15.31 -11.39 -0.42
C GLY A 152 -14.87 -9.92 -0.49
N GLY A 153 -15.54 -9.12 -1.34
CA GLY A 153 -15.31 -7.68 -1.42
C GLY A 153 -15.69 -6.93 -0.14
N MET A 154 -16.79 -7.29 0.53
CA MET A 154 -17.16 -6.71 1.83
C MET A 154 -16.13 -7.06 2.90
N GLN A 155 -15.64 -8.31 2.93
CA GLN A 155 -14.57 -8.72 3.86
C GLN A 155 -13.30 -7.92 3.63
N GLN A 156 -12.93 -7.66 2.37
CA GLN A 156 -11.75 -6.86 2.05
C GLN A 156 -11.91 -5.40 2.52
N ARG A 157 -13.11 -4.82 2.38
CA ARG A 157 -13.42 -3.49 2.91
C ARG A 157 -13.32 -3.41 4.44
N VAL A 158 -13.76 -4.46 5.16
CA VAL A 158 -13.53 -4.56 6.61
C VAL A 158 -12.02 -4.60 6.93
N SER A 159 -11.22 -5.32 6.13
CA SER A 159 -9.75 -5.37 6.29
C SER A 159 -9.10 -4.01 6.10
N ILE A 160 -9.55 -3.22 5.13
CA ILE A 160 -9.09 -1.84 4.91
C ILE A 160 -9.43 -0.97 6.12
N ALA A 161 -10.69 -0.99 6.60
CA ALA A 161 -11.11 -0.25 7.78
C ALA A 161 -10.28 -0.64 9.02
N ARG A 162 -9.99 -1.94 9.20
CA ARG A 162 -9.13 -2.45 10.28
C ARG A 162 -7.71 -1.90 10.22
N ALA A 163 -7.13 -1.78 9.02
CA ALA A 163 -5.78 -1.26 8.86
C ALA A 163 -5.67 0.24 9.16
N LEU A 164 -6.77 0.98 8.98
CA LEU A 164 -6.83 2.43 9.19
C LEU A 164 -7.15 2.84 10.63
N VAL A 165 -7.73 1.94 11.45
CA VAL A 165 -8.32 2.31 12.75
C VAL A 165 -7.34 2.92 13.74
N THR A 166 -6.06 2.57 13.65
CA THR A 166 -5.00 3.11 14.52
C THR A 166 -4.38 4.41 14.00
N GLY A 167 -4.75 4.86 12.79
CA GLY A 167 -4.12 6.00 12.13
C GLY A 167 -2.62 5.80 11.88
N PRO A 168 -2.21 4.70 11.23
CA PRO A 168 -0.79 4.38 11.10
C PRO A 168 -0.08 5.39 10.19
N PRO A 169 1.17 5.82 10.50
CA PRO A 169 1.94 6.70 9.63
C PRO A 169 2.38 6.03 8.32
N ILE A 170 2.39 4.69 8.27
CA ILE A 170 2.73 3.91 7.08
C ILE A 170 1.64 2.87 6.83
N LEU A 171 1.10 2.85 5.60
CA LEU A 171 0.09 1.91 5.16
C LEU A 171 0.65 1.03 4.03
N LEU A 172 0.69 -0.27 4.26
CA LEU A 172 1.13 -1.27 3.30
C LEU A 172 -0.08 -2.04 2.78
N MET A 173 -0.32 -2.00 1.47
CA MET A 173 -1.50 -2.59 0.86
C MET A 173 -1.11 -3.57 -0.26
N ASP A 174 -1.47 -4.83 -0.08
CA ASP A 174 -1.16 -5.93 -1.00
C ASP A 174 -2.40 -6.32 -1.80
N GLU A 175 -2.54 -5.82 -3.03
CA GLU A 175 -3.68 -6.03 -3.93
C GLU A 175 -5.06 -5.82 -3.25
N PRO A 176 -5.29 -4.68 -2.56
CA PRO A 176 -6.44 -4.52 -1.67
C PRO A 176 -7.79 -4.50 -2.41
N PHE A 177 -7.79 -4.24 -3.71
CA PHE A 177 -9.00 -4.10 -4.51
C PHE A 177 -9.23 -5.26 -5.50
N GLY A 178 -8.34 -6.25 -5.52
CA GLY A 178 -8.37 -7.36 -6.50
C GLY A 178 -9.65 -8.23 -6.47
N ALA A 179 -10.42 -8.18 -5.39
CA ALA A 179 -11.69 -8.93 -5.24
C ALA A 179 -12.94 -8.04 -5.36
N LEU A 180 -12.78 -6.76 -5.78
CA LEU A 180 -13.86 -5.77 -5.85
C LEU A 180 -14.31 -5.53 -7.28
N ASP A 181 -15.58 -5.16 -7.43
CA ASP A 181 -16.10 -4.62 -8.70
C ASP A 181 -15.58 -3.19 -8.96
N GLU A 182 -15.63 -2.77 -10.23
CA GLU A 182 -15.06 -1.50 -10.70
C GLU A 182 -15.67 -0.27 -9.99
N ILE A 183 -17.00 -0.25 -9.78
CA ILE A 183 -17.69 0.88 -9.14
C ILE A 183 -17.25 1.01 -7.68
N THR A 184 -17.17 -0.12 -6.97
CA THR A 184 -16.69 -0.16 -5.59
C THR A 184 -15.21 0.25 -5.50
N CYS A 185 -14.36 -0.21 -6.45
CA CYS A 185 -12.96 0.21 -6.53
C CYS A 185 -12.82 1.72 -6.69
N ASP A 186 -13.60 2.32 -7.57
CA ASP A 186 -13.57 3.76 -7.84
C ASP A 186 -13.93 4.58 -6.60
N HIS A 187 -14.97 4.17 -5.89
CA HIS A 187 -15.34 4.81 -4.62
C HIS A 187 -14.23 4.70 -3.57
N LEU A 188 -13.67 3.50 -3.37
CA LEU A 188 -12.61 3.29 -2.39
C LEU A 188 -11.30 3.98 -2.77
N ASN A 189 -10.99 4.08 -4.05
CA ASN A 189 -9.84 4.85 -4.55
C ASN A 189 -9.97 6.33 -4.16
N GLN A 190 -11.16 6.92 -4.31
CA GLN A 190 -11.42 8.30 -3.91
C GLN A 190 -11.29 8.49 -2.40
N GLU A 191 -11.90 7.58 -1.60
CA GLU A 191 -11.80 7.64 -0.14
C GLU A 191 -10.36 7.46 0.35
N LEU A 192 -9.59 6.56 -0.28
CA LEU A 192 -8.17 6.37 0.04
C LEU A 192 -7.35 7.64 -0.25
N LEU A 193 -7.61 8.32 -1.37
CA LEU A 193 -6.97 9.60 -1.68
C LEU A 193 -7.36 10.70 -0.68
N ARG A 194 -8.62 10.74 -0.23
CA ARG A 194 -9.07 11.70 0.81
C ARG A 194 -8.36 11.45 2.14
N ILE A 195 -8.28 10.19 2.57
CA ILE A 195 -7.56 9.81 3.80
C ILE A 195 -6.09 10.19 3.67
N TRP A 196 -5.45 9.84 2.56
CA TRP A 196 -4.06 10.18 2.29
C TRP A 196 -3.81 11.69 2.35
N ALA A 197 -4.64 12.48 1.67
CA ALA A 197 -4.52 13.94 1.67
C ALA A 197 -4.72 14.56 3.07
N ALA A 198 -5.64 13.99 3.88
CA ALA A 198 -5.94 14.49 5.21
C ALA A 198 -4.88 14.11 6.26
N THR A 199 -4.25 12.94 6.12
CA THR A 199 -3.36 12.37 7.14
C THR A 199 -1.88 12.51 6.82
N GLY A 200 -1.51 12.66 5.56
CA GLY A 200 -0.11 12.59 5.10
C GLY A 200 0.53 11.23 5.34
N THR A 201 -0.27 10.17 5.46
CA THR A 201 0.21 8.78 5.62
C THR A 201 1.07 8.38 4.43
N THR A 202 2.20 7.73 4.66
CA THR A 202 3.03 7.14 3.61
C THR A 202 2.39 5.82 3.16
N ILE A 203 2.12 5.66 1.86
CA ILE A 203 1.42 4.48 1.34
C ILE A 203 2.29 3.73 0.34
N ILE A 204 2.46 2.41 0.54
CA ILE A 204 2.95 1.50 -0.49
C ILE A 204 1.80 0.59 -0.90
N PHE A 205 1.46 0.66 -2.17
CA PHE A 205 0.30 0.02 -2.77
C PHE A 205 0.74 -0.97 -3.85
N VAL A 206 0.50 -2.25 -3.64
CA VAL A 206 0.71 -3.28 -4.66
C VAL A 206 -0.57 -3.48 -5.44
N THR A 207 -0.49 -3.39 -6.76
CA THR A 207 -1.61 -3.70 -7.66
C THR A 207 -1.09 -4.28 -8.99
N HIS A 208 -1.95 -5.00 -9.68
CA HIS A 208 -1.76 -5.39 -11.08
C HIS A 208 -2.53 -4.47 -12.05
N SER A 209 -3.34 -3.54 -11.51
CA SER A 209 -4.12 -2.57 -12.30
C SER A 209 -3.28 -1.32 -12.57
N ILE A 210 -2.89 -1.12 -13.83
CA ILE A 210 -2.18 0.10 -14.24
C ILE A 210 -3.02 1.35 -14.01
N PRO A 211 -4.35 1.39 -14.34
CA PRO A 211 -5.19 2.55 -14.05
C PRO A 211 -5.23 2.93 -12.58
N GLU A 212 -5.33 1.96 -11.65
CA GLU A 212 -5.27 2.22 -10.20
C GLU A 212 -3.93 2.85 -9.79
N ALA A 213 -2.82 2.25 -10.25
CA ALA A 213 -1.49 2.76 -9.95
C ALA A 213 -1.31 4.21 -10.41
N VAL A 214 -1.72 4.54 -11.64
CA VAL A 214 -1.66 5.90 -12.18
C VAL A 214 -2.58 6.85 -11.43
N TYR A 215 -3.79 6.39 -11.07
CA TYR A 215 -4.79 7.23 -10.39
C TYR A 215 -4.37 7.57 -8.97
N LEU A 216 -3.78 6.63 -8.23
CA LEU A 216 -3.52 6.78 -6.80
C LEU A 216 -2.14 7.35 -6.49
N SER A 217 -1.09 6.95 -7.22
CA SER A 217 0.27 7.15 -6.74
C SER A 217 1.00 8.38 -7.33
N ASN A 218 1.97 8.89 -6.58
CA ASN A 218 2.90 9.91 -7.05
C ASN A 218 4.06 9.29 -7.86
N ARG A 219 4.46 8.07 -7.48
CA ARG A 219 5.56 7.33 -8.10
C ARG A 219 5.17 5.86 -8.22
N ILE A 220 5.63 5.22 -9.28
CA ILE A 220 5.38 3.82 -9.57
C ILE A 220 6.69 3.12 -9.81
N PHE A 221 6.95 2.03 -9.09
CA PHE A 221 8.05 1.12 -9.37
C PHE A 221 7.55 -0.07 -10.18
N VAL A 222 8.14 -0.27 -11.34
CA VAL A 222 7.85 -1.38 -12.25
C VAL A 222 8.79 -2.53 -11.94
N PHE A 223 8.25 -3.71 -11.64
CA PHE A 223 9.02 -4.90 -11.29
C PHE A 223 9.16 -5.86 -12.47
N ALA A 224 10.36 -6.41 -12.63
CA ALA A 224 10.65 -7.54 -13.54
C ALA A 224 9.95 -8.82 -13.06
N PRO A 225 9.75 -9.81 -13.95
CA PRO A 225 9.45 -11.19 -13.57
C PRO A 225 10.48 -11.76 -12.58
N ARG A 226 10.15 -12.91 -11.97
CA ARG A 226 11.04 -13.57 -10.99
C ARG A 226 12.46 -13.87 -11.53
N PRO A 227 13.52 -13.55 -10.78
CA PRO A 227 13.53 -12.87 -9.48
C PRO A 227 13.17 -11.39 -9.62
N GLY A 228 12.30 -10.91 -8.70
CA GLY A 228 11.82 -9.53 -8.73
C GLY A 228 12.95 -8.54 -8.51
N ARG A 229 13.02 -7.56 -9.40
CA ARG A 229 13.92 -6.39 -9.32
C ARG A 229 13.20 -5.17 -9.87
N VAL A 230 13.57 -4.01 -9.41
CA VAL A 230 13.05 -2.75 -9.98
C VAL A 230 13.67 -2.57 -11.37
N MET A 231 12.81 -2.43 -12.38
CA MET A 231 13.23 -2.14 -13.76
C MET A 231 13.20 -0.65 -14.05
N GLU A 232 12.14 0.01 -13.60
CA GLU A 232 11.88 1.39 -13.91
C GLU A 232 11.16 2.07 -12.75
N GLU A 233 11.45 3.33 -12.53
CA GLU A 233 10.72 4.21 -11.64
C GLU A 233 10.04 5.29 -12.48
N VAL A 234 8.72 5.41 -12.36
CA VAL A 234 7.91 6.37 -13.11
C VAL A 234 7.29 7.36 -12.15
N THR A 235 7.57 8.66 -12.34
CA THR A 235 6.88 9.74 -11.63
C THR A 235 5.57 10.05 -12.33
N ILE A 236 4.50 10.25 -11.56
CA ILE A 236 3.17 10.58 -12.05
C ILE A 236 2.89 12.06 -11.77
N ASP A 237 2.93 12.87 -12.80
CA ASP A 237 2.75 14.32 -12.78
C ASP A 237 1.30 14.76 -13.00
N LEU A 238 0.35 14.03 -12.43
CA LEU A 238 -1.06 14.39 -12.46
C LEU A 238 -1.41 15.39 -11.35
N PRO A 239 -2.43 16.26 -11.57
CA PRO A 239 -2.89 17.22 -10.56
C PRO A 239 -3.25 16.57 -9.23
N SER A 240 -3.09 17.30 -8.13
CA SER A 240 -3.56 16.90 -6.80
C SER A 240 -4.37 18.06 -6.20
N PRO A 241 -5.52 17.82 -5.55
CA PRO A 241 -6.16 16.51 -5.37
C PRO A 241 -6.69 15.94 -6.69
N ARG A 242 -6.69 14.59 -6.80
CA ARG A 242 -7.16 13.91 -8.01
C ARG A 242 -8.66 13.70 -7.96
N ASP A 243 -9.34 14.24 -8.94
CA ASP A 243 -10.74 14.05 -9.24
C ASP A 243 -10.92 12.86 -10.20
N PRO A 244 -12.06 12.13 -10.20
CA PRO A 244 -12.30 11.03 -11.16
C PRO A 244 -12.13 11.42 -12.63
N SER A 245 -12.42 12.67 -13.01
CA SER A 245 -12.27 13.18 -14.39
C SER A 245 -10.82 13.18 -14.88
N VAL A 246 -9.83 13.08 -13.98
CA VAL A 246 -8.42 12.95 -14.38
C VAL A 246 -8.17 11.69 -15.21
N LYS A 247 -9.01 10.67 -15.09
CA LYS A 247 -8.94 9.44 -15.90
C LYS A 247 -9.18 9.68 -17.38
N ASP A 248 -9.94 10.73 -17.71
CA ASP A 248 -10.26 11.13 -19.09
C ASP A 248 -9.18 12.06 -19.68
N ALA A 249 -8.24 12.52 -18.87
CA ALA A 249 -7.20 13.43 -19.31
C ALA A 249 -6.15 12.73 -20.20
N PRO A 250 -5.66 13.42 -21.26
CA PRO A 250 -4.60 12.86 -22.12
C PRO A 250 -3.32 12.49 -21.35
N ALA A 251 -3.02 13.17 -20.25
CA ALA A 251 -1.88 12.86 -19.37
C ALA A 251 -2.02 11.47 -18.73
N PHE A 252 -3.22 11.13 -18.26
CA PHE A 252 -3.51 9.81 -17.69
C PHE A 252 -3.31 8.69 -18.72
N ALA A 253 -3.81 8.89 -19.95
CA ALA A 253 -3.63 7.93 -21.05
C ALA A 253 -2.15 7.75 -21.41
N ARG A 254 -1.33 8.85 -21.40
CA ARG A 254 0.12 8.76 -21.64
C ARG A 254 0.84 7.94 -20.59
N HIS A 255 0.58 8.16 -19.29
CA HIS A 255 1.18 7.38 -18.21
C HIS A 255 0.77 5.91 -18.29
N THR A 256 -0.51 5.63 -18.52
CA THR A 256 -1.01 4.25 -18.69
C THR A 256 -0.32 3.52 -19.85
N ALA A 257 -0.15 4.20 -20.99
CA ALA A 257 0.54 3.64 -22.16
C ALA A 257 2.03 3.43 -21.91
N ALA A 258 2.70 4.33 -21.19
CA ALA A 258 4.12 4.19 -20.83
C ALA A 258 4.33 2.96 -19.93
N LEU A 259 3.52 2.80 -18.90
CA LEU A 259 3.61 1.66 -17.97
C LEU A 259 3.30 0.32 -18.64
N ARG A 260 2.35 0.29 -19.61
CA ARG A 260 2.11 -0.93 -20.42
C ARG A 260 3.35 -1.33 -21.21
N ARG A 261 4.05 -0.36 -21.82
CA ARG A 261 5.30 -0.63 -22.54
C ARG A 261 6.40 -1.12 -21.61
N ALA A 262 6.59 -0.49 -20.45
CA ALA A 262 7.59 -0.90 -19.45
C ALA A 262 7.35 -2.34 -18.99
N LEU A 263 6.11 -2.72 -18.70
CA LEU A 263 5.75 -4.08 -18.32
C LEU A 263 5.98 -5.10 -19.46
N ALA A 264 5.71 -4.72 -20.70
CA ALA A 264 5.93 -5.58 -21.87
C ALA A 264 7.41 -5.85 -22.18
N GLN A 265 8.32 -4.93 -21.81
CA GLN A 265 9.77 -5.09 -21.99
C GLN A 265 10.42 -5.98 -20.94
N GLY A 266 9.73 -6.24 -19.84
CA GLY A 266 10.23 -7.06 -18.74
C GLY A 266 9.76 -8.52 -18.77
N GLY A 267 8.89 -8.90 -19.74
CA GLY A 267 8.30 -10.24 -19.87
C GLY A 267 9.11 -11.22 -20.70
#